data_b711bf3d072abd2d610f643470373734
#
_entry.id   b711bf3d072abd2d610f643470373734
#
_cell.length_a   1.000
_cell.length_b   1.000
_cell.length_c   1.000
_cell.angle_alpha   90.00
_cell.angle_beta   90.00
_cell.angle_gamma   90.00
#
_symmetry.space_group_name_H-M   'P 1'
#
loop_
_entity.id
_entity.type
_entity.pdbx_description
1 polymer ?
#
loop_
_entity_poly.entity_id
_entity_poly.type
_entity_poly.pdbx_seq_one_letter_code
_entity_poly.pdbx_strand_id
1 'polypeptide(L)'
;MPRPSRAALRAAVLGTLAAVLATGLGLPAAAAPATSPAAAGSGPPAPSATGPEDRAVVVIGTSGLRWDDVHTLSTPALWDVSRRASIGTVAARSVRSSACPADGWLALSAGARAADLPGEAYGECRALTSPTSEGEVRGWADFVESAASESYDPVLGLLGSTVQEAGVTATAVGPGAAVALADTQGRVAGAYQVRPRAPGDLEDVVAQALTTSGLVVVDVGSVRDTGRATVARGDTDGEPPVEGGPEEPAPTGEAPAGPEVITEPTRTEQVRPIDERVGAVLDAVEASDRDVTVLLVSLADSGTRARMQLAAALGPLPDGEGSYGDSLLGSRSTRQPGMLQATDLTPTVLAALGLTGAAPGGALVGAPALPVSGSGDPNQRLTTVLDIDQHSAAVRPITPRFFTLLIAANLVLYLMVTLGLNGRFLTAASRLAGRMRWLRWLRRHTGALTSHPTDVLHVLRAAGVAVASLPVASFLANLSPWWRAPSPGWAIAGLVVLWIGAISTLALLPRWRHPLLGPMAVVAGTTAMVIAVDILTGAR
;
A
#
# COMPACT_ATOMS: atom_id res chain seq x y z
N MET A 1 13.34 -42.34 32.00
CA MET A 1 12.82 -40.96 32.04
C MET A 1 11.31 -41.02 32.27
N PRO A 2 10.78 -40.46 33.35
CA PRO A 2 9.34 -40.51 33.63
C PRO A 2 8.58 -39.61 32.63
N ARG A 3 7.50 -40.15 32.08
CA ARG A 3 6.62 -39.42 31.19
C ARG A 3 5.91 -38.30 31.97
N PRO A 4 5.89 -37.06 31.48
CA PRO A 4 5.16 -35.98 32.16
C PRO A 4 3.69 -36.33 32.27
N SER A 5 3.13 -36.10 33.46
CA SER A 5 1.71 -36.40 33.73
C SER A 5 0.81 -35.51 32.85
N ARG A 6 -0.34 -36.06 32.42
CA ARG A 6 -1.36 -35.33 31.60
C ARG A 6 -1.81 -34.02 32.27
N ALA A 7 -1.66 -33.89 33.58
CA ALA A 7 -1.93 -32.67 34.33
C ALA A 7 -0.90 -31.56 34.09
N ALA A 8 0.39 -31.92 34.00
CA ALA A 8 1.48 -30.97 33.74
C ALA A 8 1.41 -30.38 32.31
N LEU A 9 1.02 -31.22 31.32
CA LEU A 9 0.81 -30.76 29.96
C LEU A 9 -0.40 -29.80 29.84
N ARG A 10 -1.46 -30.06 30.63
CA ARG A 10 -2.65 -29.18 30.68
C ARG A 10 -2.37 -27.84 31.34
N ALA A 11 -1.56 -27.81 32.39
CA ALA A 11 -1.16 -26.57 33.05
C ALA A 11 -0.24 -25.71 32.16
N ALA A 12 0.66 -26.33 31.38
CA ALA A 12 1.54 -25.63 30.45
C ALA A 12 0.75 -24.98 29.30
N VAL A 13 -0.25 -25.68 28.72
CA VAL A 13 -1.08 -25.16 27.62
C VAL A 13 -2.02 -24.03 28.08
N LEU A 14 -2.60 -24.15 29.27
CA LEU A 14 -3.43 -23.10 29.86
C LEU A 14 -2.62 -21.89 30.31
N GLY A 15 -1.42 -22.11 30.82
CA GLY A 15 -0.50 -21.05 31.21
C GLY A 15 0.03 -20.23 30.03
N THR A 16 0.33 -20.89 28.91
CA THR A 16 0.75 -20.19 27.69
C THR A 16 -0.40 -19.42 27.03
N LEU A 17 -1.64 -19.94 27.06
CA LEU A 17 -2.80 -19.23 26.55
C LEU A 17 -3.12 -17.97 27.36
N ALA A 18 -3.02 -18.06 28.69
CA ALA A 18 -3.23 -16.91 29.60
C ALA A 18 -2.12 -15.85 29.47
N ALA A 19 -0.85 -16.29 29.29
CA ALA A 19 0.28 -15.37 29.11
C ALA A 19 0.23 -14.61 27.79
N VAL A 20 -0.18 -15.28 26.69
CA VAL A 20 -0.32 -14.64 25.37
C VAL A 20 -1.51 -13.67 25.34
N LEU A 21 -2.60 -13.97 26.06
CA LEU A 21 -3.73 -13.05 26.22
C LEU A 21 -3.39 -11.85 27.11
N ALA A 22 -2.53 -12.01 28.11
CA ALA A 22 -2.13 -10.94 29.01
C ALA A 22 -1.11 -9.95 28.40
N THR A 23 -0.26 -10.42 27.49
CA THR A 23 0.73 -9.56 26.79
C THR A 23 0.16 -8.80 25.60
N GLY A 24 -0.98 -9.23 25.06
CA GLY A 24 -1.69 -8.53 23.97
C GLY A 24 -2.65 -7.42 24.40
N LEU A 25 -3.00 -7.36 25.68
CA LEU A 25 -3.92 -6.36 26.25
C LEU A 25 -3.15 -5.30 27.05
N GLY A 26 -2.28 -4.57 26.39
CA GLY A 26 -1.83 -3.26 26.86
C GLY A 26 -2.99 -2.27 26.72
N LEU A 27 -3.92 -2.28 27.67
CA LEU A 27 -4.96 -1.26 27.77
C LEU A 27 -4.29 0.07 28.13
N PRO A 28 -4.42 1.13 27.31
CA PRO A 28 -4.11 2.47 27.78
C PRO A 28 -5.12 2.82 28.88
N ALA A 29 -4.61 3.24 30.04
CA ALA A 29 -5.42 3.74 31.13
C ALA A 29 -6.28 4.89 30.61
N ALA A 30 -7.60 4.74 30.70
CA ALA A 30 -8.56 5.80 30.40
C ALA A 30 -8.32 6.96 31.38
N ALA A 31 -7.80 8.07 30.87
CA ALA A 31 -7.78 9.33 31.60
C ALA A 31 -9.21 9.84 31.72
N ALA A 32 -9.69 10.02 32.95
CA ALA A 32 -10.96 10.63 33.23
C ALA A 32 -10.94 12.11 32.77
N PRO A 33 -12.06 12.66 32.27
CA PRO A 33 -12.13 14.05 31.88
C PRO A 33 -12.03 14.95 33.12
N ALA A 34 -10.97 15.73 33.20
CA ALA A 34 -10.85 16.82 34.17
C ALA A 34 -11.71 18.01 33.69
N THR A 35 -12.77 18.29 34.41
CA THR A 35 -13.52 19.54 34.29
C THR A 35 -12.69 20.69 34.85
N SER A 36 -12.20 21.58 34.00
CA SER A 36 -11.60 22.85 34.42
C SER A 36 -12.62 23.97 34.34
N PRO A 37 -12.66 24.87 35.34
CA PRO A 37 -13.53 26.04 35.30
C PRO A 37 -12.95 27.11 34.35
N ALA A 38 -13.84 27.76 33.62
CA ALA A 38 -13.53 28.87 32.74
C ALA A 38 -12.94 30.05 33.51
N ALA A 39 -11.70 30.43 33.17
CA ALA A 39 -11.15 31.74 33.51
C ALA A 39 -11.15 32.59 32.23
N ALA A 40 -11.94 33.65 32.24
CA ALA A 40 -11.90 34.69 31.23
C ALA A 40 -10.57 35.44 31.34
N GLY A 41 -9.65 35.15 30.41
CA GLY A 41 -8.42 35.90 30.22
C GLY A 41 -8.39 36.42 28.79
N SER A 42 -8.30 37.73 28.63
CA SER A 42 -8.05 38.42 27.37
C SER A 42 -6.69 38.00 26.84
N GLY A 43 -6.70 37.00 25.94
CA GLY A 43 -5.54 36.59 25.16
C GLY A 43 -5.21 37.60 24.06
N PRO A 44 -3.97 37.60 23.57
CA PRO A 44 -3.58 38.41 22.41
C PRO A 44 -4.48 38.05 21.20
N PRO A 45 -4.68 39.00 20.26
CA PRO A 45 -5.54 38.76 19.10
C PRO A 45 -5.02 37.50 18.35
N ALA A 46 -5.96 36.62 18.04
CA ALA A 46 -5.69 35.45 17.20
C ALA A 46 -5.08 35.96 15.90
N PRO A 47 -4.06 35.24 15.34
CA PRO A 47 -3.54 35.58 14.02
C PRO A 47 -4.72 35.62 13.06
N SER A 48 -4.78 36.70 12.28
CA SER A 48 -5.81 36.91 11.26
C SER A 48 -5.88 35.67 10.38
N ALA A 49 -7.05 35.09 10.24
CA ALA A 49 -7.26 33.98 9.31
C ALA A 49 -6.84 34.48 7.92
N THR A 50 -5.75 33.93 7.40
CA THR A 50 -5.26 34.18 6.06
C THR A 50 -6.40 33.91 5.07
N GLY A 51 -6.66 34.84 4.16
CA GLY A 51 -7.74 34.71 3.18
C GLY A 51 -7.47 33.50 2.26
N PRO A 52 -8.50 32.96 1.60
CA PRO A 52 -8.33 31.83 0.67
C PRO A 52 -7.31 32.14 -0.44
N GLU A 53 -7.09 33.40 -0.78
CA GLU A 53 -6.16 33.86 -1.81
C GLU A 53 -4.68 33.72 -1.43
N ASP A 54 -4.37 33.66 -0.13
CA ASP A 54 -3.00 33.53 0.37
C ASP A 54 -2.54 32.06 0.49
N ARG A 55 -3.44 31.10 0.29
CA ARG A 55 -3.10 29.67 0.37
C ARG A 55 -2.68 29.11 -0.97
N ALA A 56 -1.68 28.23 -0.96
CA ALA A 56 -1.28 27.46 -2.11
C ALA A 56 -1.06 25.99 -1.76
N VAL A 57 -1.18 25.12 -2.75
CA VAL A 57 -0.89 23.70 -2.63
C VAL A 57 0.20 23.33 -3.62
N VAL A 58 1.25 22.67 -3.15
CA VAL A 58 2.30 22.09 -3.99
C VAL A 58 2.24 20.57 -3.89
N VAL A 59 2.06 19.90 -5.03
CA VAL A 59 2.14 18.45 -5.13
C VAL A 59 3.46 18.08 -5.78
N ILE A 60 4.37 17.47 -5.01
CA ILE A 60 5.63 16.93 -5.50
C ILE A 60 5.39 15.45 -5.80
N GLY A 61 5.20 15.12 -7.06
CA GLY A 61 4.94 13.75 -7.52
C GLY A 61 6.20 13.10 -8.09
N THR A 62 6.39 11.85 -7.72
CA THR A 62 7.45 10.99 -8.25
C THR A 62 6.91 9.58 -8.48
N SER A 63 7.74 8.66 -8.91
CA SER A 63 7.38 7.24 -9.05
C SER A 63 8.51 6.35 -8.58
N GLY A 64 8.17 5.27 -7.88
CA GLY A 64 9.13 4.25 -7.46
C GLY A 64 9.97 4.61 -6.23
N LEU A 65 9.74 5.78 -5.61
CA LEU A 65 10.45 6.21 -4.42
C LEU A 65 9.82 5.63 -3.15
N ARG A 66 10.64 5.12 -2.23
CA ARG A 66 10.20 4.44 -1.01
C ARG A 66 10.95 4.97 0.21
N TRP A 67 10.45 4.69 1.41
CA TRP A 67 11.12 5.06 2.65
C TRP A 67 12.45 4.33 2.88
N ASP A 68 12.67 3.16 2.26
CA ASP A 68 13.96 2.46 2.30
C ASP A 68 15.05 3.11 1.42
N ASP A 69 14.71 4.14 0.63
CA ASP A 69 15.66 4.95 -0.13
C ASP A 69 16.19 6.16 0.68
N VAL A 70 15.61 6.43 1.85
CA VAL A 70 15.91 7.66 2.63
C VAL A 70 17.09 7.45 3.55
N HIS A 71 18.17 8.21 3.29
CA HIS A 71 19.43 8.16 4.04
C HIS A 71 19.98 9.55 4.33
N THR A 72 20.62 9.71 5.48
CA THR A 72 21.16 10.99 5.94
C THR A 72 22.17 11.64 5.01
N LEU A 73 22.95 10.86 4.25
CA LEU A 73 24.03 11.35 3.41
C LEU A 73 23.69 11.39 1.92
N SER A 74 22.91 10.44 1.43
CA SER A 74 22.60 10.33 0.00
C SER A 74 21.31 11.02 -0.40
N THR A 75 20.41 11.25 0.55
CA THR A 75 19.09 11.86 0.33
C THR A 75 18.74 12.82 1.47
N PRO A 76 19.49 13.91 1.65
CA PRO A 76 19.35 14.83 2.79
C PRO A 76 17.99 15.54 2.81
N ALA A 77 17.41 15.92 1.66
CA ALA A 77 16.10 16.57 1.59
C ALA A 77 14.99 15.63 2.06
N LEU A 78 14.97 14.39 1.57
CA LEU A 78 14.00 13.37 2.01
C LEU A 78 14.19 12.98 3.49
N TRP A 79 15.45 12.97 3.96
CA TRP A 79 15.72 12.75 5.37
C TRP A 79 15.13 13.87 6.23
N ASP A 80 15.29 15.13 5.85
CA ASP A 80 14.70 16.27 6.56
C ASP A 80 13.16 16.19 6.55
N VAL A 81 12.54 15.89 5.40
CA VAL A 81 11.10 15.64 5.29
C VAL A 81 10.65 14.54 6.29
N SER A 82 11.39 13.44 6.41
CA SER A 82 11.05 12.35 7.32
C SER A 82 10.98 12.78 8.78
N ARG A 83 11.66 13.86 9.13
CA ARG A 83 11.76 14.36 10.50
C ARG A 83 10.69 15.38 10.87
N ARG A 84 10.33 16.27 9.96
CA ARG A 84 9.40 17.38 10.22
C ARG A 84 8.02 17.24 9.59
N ALA A 85 7.84 16.32 8.65
CA ALA A 85 6.55 16.08 7.99
C ALA A 85 5.64 15.12 8.76
N SER A 86 4.35 15.16 8.44
CA SER A 86 3.48 14.00 8.62
C SER A 86 3.81 12.97 7.56
N ILE A 87 4.20 11.75 7.95
CA ILE A 87 4.68 10.74 7.02
C ILE A 87 3.76 9.52 6.95
N GLY A 88 3.72 8.88 5.78
CA GLY A 88 2.94 7.68 5.55
C GLY A 88 3.47 6.89 4.35
N THR A 89 2.78 5.82 4.04
CA THR A 89 3.01 5.03 2.84
C THR A 89 1.77 5.04 1.95
N VAL A 90 1.98 5.02 0.64
CA VAL A 90 0.90 4.91 -0.35
C VAL A 90 0.92 3.53 -1.00
N ALA A 91 -0.23 2.88 -1.03
CA ALA A 91 -0.46 1.76 -1.92
C ALA A 91 -0.75 2.31 -3.33
N ALA A 92 0.28 2.42 -4.16
CA ALA A 92 0.19 2.89 -5.54
C ALA A 92 -0.42 1.81 -6.46
N ARG A 93 -1.57 1.27 -6.04
CA ARG A 93 -2.22 0.17 -6.75
C ARG A 93 -3.06 0.72 -7.88
N SER A 94 -2.62 0.49 -9.12
CA SER A 94 -3.46 0.71 -10.31
C SER A 94 -4.46 -0.44 -10.46
N VAL A 95 -5.07 -0.54 -11.60
CA VAL A 95 -5.93 -1.68 -11.98
C VAL A 95 -5.12 -2.97 -12.04
N ARG A 96 -3.82 -2.87 -12.36
CA ARG A 96 -2.87 -4.00 -12.48
C ARG A 96 -2.18 -4.34 -11.15
N SER A 97 -1.39 -5.40 -11.16
CA SER A 97 -0.61 -5.87 -10.00
C SER A 97 0.49 -4.91 -9.56
N SER A 98 1.01 -4.09 -10.48
CA SER A 98 1.97 -3.00 -10.23
C SER A 98 1.59 -1.79 -11.08
N ALA A 99 1.83 -0.58 -10.59
CA ALA A 99 1.53 0.66 -11.28
C ALA A 99 2.74 1.14 -12.09
N CYS A 100 2.51 1.54 -13.35
CA CYS A 100 3.44 2.34 -14.14
C CYS A 100 3.36 3.83 -13.74
N PRO A 101 4.39 4.66 -14.04
CA PRO A 101 4.31 6.09 -13.78
C PRO A 101 3.06 6.76 -14.36
N ALA A 102 2.67 6.42 -15.60
CA ALA A 102 1.43 6.92 -16.20
C ALA A 102 0.20 6.56 -15.36
N ASP A 103 0.09 5.31 -14.88
CA ASP A 103 -1.03 4.86 -14.05
C ASP A 103 -1.17 5.69 -12.77
N GLY A 104 -0.05 6.04 -12.13
CA GLY A 104 -0.04 6.85 -10.92
C GLY A 104 -0.52 8.29 -11.15
N TRP A 105 -0.04 8.92 -12.21
CA TRP A 105 -0.48 10.27 -12.57
C TRP A 105 -1.94 10.31 -13.04
N LEU A 106 -2.40 9.28 -13.76
CA LEU A 106 -3.82 9.11 -14.12
C LEU A 106 -4.70 8.88 -12.88
N ALA A 107 -4.22 8.13 -11.89
CA ALA A 107 -4.96 7.95 -10.64
C ALA A 107 -5.10 9.26 -9.85
N LEU A 108 -4.08 10.13 -9.86
CA LEU A 108 -4.15 11.48 -9.30
C LEU A 108 -5.12 12.36 -10.11
N SER A 109 -5.10 12.27 -11.43
CA SER A 109 -6.04 12.99 -12.32
C SER A 109 -7.50 12.62 -12.07
N ALA A 110 -7.77 11.31 -11.92
CA ALA A 110 -9.13 10.77 -11.82
C ALA A 110 -9.69 10.68 -10.39
N GLY A 111 -8.85 10.73 -9.34
CA GLY A 111 -9.27 10.41 -7.97
C GLY A 111 -9.76 8.97 -7.78
N ALA A 112 -9.45 8.11 -8.73
CA ALA A 112 -9.83 6.70 -8.80
C ALA A 112 -8.67 5.86 -9.35
N ARG A 113 -8.81 4.54 -9.32
CA ARG A 113 -7.81 3.66 -9.96
C ARG A 113 -7.92 3.78 -11.46
N ALA A 114 -6.83 4.16 -12.10
CA ALA A 114 -6.70 4.26 -13.53
C ALA A 114 -5.41 3.59 -14.01
N ALA A 115 -5.33 3.25 -15.26
CA ALA A 115 -4.14 2.69 -15.90
C ALA A 115 -4.07 3.10 -17.38
N ASP A 116 -2.85 3.16 -17.91
CA ASP A 116 -2.60 3.22 -19.35
C ASP A 116 -2.93 1.87 -20.02
N LEU A 117 -3.02 1.82 -21.34
CA LEU A 117 -3.08 0.56 -22.08
C LEU A 117 -1.88 -0.34 -21.74
N PRO A 118 -2.06 -1.68 -21.72
CA PRO A 118 -0.95 -2.59 -21.49
C PRO A 118 0.16 -2.41 -22.53
N GLY A 119 1.42 -2.49 -22.09
CA GLY A 119 2.55 -2.60 -22.98
C GLY A 119 2.57 -3.91 -23.76
N GLU A 120 3.36 -3.99 -24.82
CA GLU A 120 3.56 -5.21 -25.60
C GLU A 120 4.24 -6.30 -24.77
N ALA A 121 5.23 -5.91 -23.94
CA ALA A 121 5.91 -6.80 -23.02
C ALA A 121 5.41 -6.64 -21.59
N TYR A 122 5.48 -7.72 -20.81
CA TYR A 122 5.11 -7.70 -19.39
C TYR A 122 5.98 -6.75 -18.59
N GLY A 123 5.34 -5.82 -17.90
CA GLY A 123 6.03 -4.83 -17.05
C GLY A 123 6.56 -3.61 -17.80
N GLU A 124 6.30 -3.49 -19.07
CA GLU A 124 6.62 -2.33 -19.89
C GLU A 124 5.71 -1.14 -19.54
N CYS A 125 6.30 0.04 -19.43
CA CYS A 125 5.60 1.28 -19.11
C CYS A 125 5.75 2.30 -20.24
N ARG A 126 4.75 3.15 -20.44
CA ARG A 126 4.85 4.29 -21.36
C ARG A 126 5.81 5.35 -20.80
N ALA A 127 6.68 5.88 -21.64
CA ALA A 127 7.42 7.10 -21.35
C ALA A 127 6.46 8.30 -21.42
N LEU A 128 6.40 9.07 -20.34
CA LEU A 128 5.62 10.32 -20.35
C LEU A 128 6.46 11.41 -21.03
N THR A 129 5.83 12.16 -21.92
CA THR A 129 6.43 13.23 -22.70
C THR A 129 5.70 14.54 -22.44
N SER A 130 6.34 15.65 -22.78
CA SER A 130 5.74 16.99 -22.70
C SER A 130 4.46 17.07 -23.56
N PRO A 131 3.45 17.84 -23.14
CA PRO A 131 2.29 18.13 -23.95
C PRO A 131 2.65 18.75 -25.30
N THR A 132 1.70 18.78 -26.20
CA THR A 132 1.83 19.52 -27.46
C THR A 132 1.93 21.02 -27.22
N SER A 133 2.28 21.81 -28.26
CA SER A 133 2.27 23.28 -28.19
C SER A 133 0.90 23.87 -27.86
N GLU A 134 -0.17 23.10 -28.09
CA GLU A 134 -1.55 23.49 -27.77
C GLU A 134 -1.97 23.08 -26.36
N GLY A 135 -1.05 22.46 -25.58
CA GLY A 135 -1.26 22.01 -24.21
C GLY A 135 -1.96 20.64 -24.10
N GLU A 136 -2.04 19.87 -25.17
CA GLU A 136 -2.66 18.53 -25.16
C GLU A 136 -1.67 17.47 -24.66
N VAL A 137 -2.12 16.65 -23.73
CA VAL A 137 -1.34 15.51 -23.19
C VAL A 137 -1.25 14.42 -24.26
N ARG A 138 -0.03 14.06 -24.63
CA ARG A 138 0.20 13.02 -25.65
C ARG A 138 -0.29 11.66 -25.18
N GLY A 139 -0.98 10.94 -26.07
CA GLY A 139 -1.56 9.62 -25.77
C GLY A 139 -2.83 9.68 -24.90
N TRP A 140 -3.49 10.83 -24.80
CA TRP A 140 -4.71 10.97 -24.02
C TRP A 140 -5.84 10.04 -24.50
N ALA A 141 -5.96 9.85 -25.81
CA ALA A 141 -6.93 8.92 -26.40
C ALA A 141 -6.74 7.48 -25.91
N ASP A 142 -5.48 7.00 -25.81
CA ASP A 142 -5.17 5.68 -25.27
C ASP A 142 -5.55 5.56 -23.78
N PHE A 143 -5.34 6.64 -23.00
CA PHE A 143 -5.73 6.66 -21.59
C PHE A 143 -7.25 6.58 -21.42
N VAL A 144 -8.00 7.30 -22.27
CA VAL A 144 -9.47 7.26 -22.29
C VAL A 144 -9.98 5.88 -22.72
N GLU A 145 -9.37 5.26 -23.74
CA GLU A 145 -9.70 3.90 -24.17
C GLU A 145 -9.47 2.88 -23.05
N SER A 146 -8.31 2.99 -22.37
CA SER A 146 -8.02 2.15 -21.22
C SER A 146 -9.05 2.32 -20.11
N ALA A 147 -9.36 3.57 -19.75
CA ALA A 147 -10.35 3.88 -18.71
C ALA A 147 -11.74 3.32 -19.03
N ALA A 148 -12.17 3.43 -20.27
CA ALA A 148 -13.46 2.90 -20.73
C ALA A 148 -13.54 1.35 -20.69
N SER A 149 -12.39 0.67 -20.73
CA SER A 149 -12.31 -0.79 -20.64
C SER A 149 -12.33 -1.30 -19.19
N GLU A 150 -12.13 -0.43 -18.20
CA GLU A 150 -11.96 -0.79 -16.81
C GLU A 150 -13.27 -0.82 -16.02
N SER A 151 -13.37 -1.76 -15.09
CA SER A 151 -14.57 -1.91 -14.25
C SER A 151 -14.73 -0.85 -13.16
N TYR A 152 -13.75 0.04 -13.01
CA TYR A 152 -13.74 1.11 -12.00
C TYR A 152 -14.31 2.43 -12.53
N ASP A 153 -14.55 2.52 -13.84
CA ASP A 153 -15.12 3.69 -14.53
C ASP A 153 -14.46 5.02 -14.12
N PRO A 154 -13.11 5.16 -14.20
CA PRO A 154 -12.43 6.36 -13.76
C PRO A 154 -12.71 7.52 -14.71
N VAL A 155 -13.06 8.68 -14.14
CA VAL A 155 -13.23 9.93 -14.89
C VAL A 155 -11.86 10.61 -14.99
N LEU A 156 -11.16 10.40 -16.10
CA LEU A 156 -9.88 11.07 -16.36
C LEU A 156 -10.09 12.58 -16.49
N GLY A 157 -9.14 13.36 -15.98
CA GLY A 157 -9.21 14.82 -16.04
C GLY A 157 -10.08 15.45 -14.94
N LEU A 158 -10.58 14.66 -13.97
CA LEU A 158 -11.43 15.15 -12.88
C LEU A 158 -10.75 16.24 -12.06
N LEU A 159 -9.48 16.05 -11.66
CA LEU A 159 -8.75 17.05 -10.88
C LEU A 159 -8.60 18.36 -11.66
N GLY A 160 -8.09 18.30 -12.90
CA GLY A 160 -7.88 19.48 -13.74
C GLY A 160 -9.17 20.25 -13.97
N SER A 161 -10.24 19.56 -14.37
CA SER A 161 -11.55 20.17 -14.59
C SER A 161 -12.13 20.80 -13.32
N THR A 162 -12.06 20.09 -12.17
CA THR A 162 -12.58 20.62 -10.88
C THR A 162 -11.84 21.88 -10.44
N VAL A 163 -10.51 21.90 -10.59
CA VAL A 163 -9.67 23.06 -10.26
C VAL A 163 -9.99 24.25 -11.19
N GLN A 164 -10.12 23.99 -12.48
CA GLN A 164 -10.46 25.00 -13.48
C GLN A 164 -11.87 25.59 -13.26
N GLU A 165 -12.86 24.73 -13.02
CA GLU A 165 -14.25 25.14 -12.76
C GLU A 165 -14.37 25.97 -11.46
N ALA A 166 -13.52 25.66 -10.46
CA ALA A 166 -13.43 26.44 -9.23
C ALA A 166 -12.68 27.78 -9.39
N GLY A 167 -12.11 28.06 -10.57
CA GLY A 167 -11.34 29.28 -10.82
C GLY A 167 -9.97 29.33 -10.16
N VAL A 168 -9.45 28.18 -9.69
CA VAL A 168 -8.11 28.10 -9.10
C VAL A 168 -7.08 28.04 -10.23
N THR A 169 -6.13 28.96 -10.21
CA THR A 169 -4.99 28.93 -11.15
C THR A 169 -4.07 27.76 -10.83
N ALA A 170 -3.66 27.03 -11.85
CA ALA A 170 -2.77 25.87 -11.69
C ALA A 170 -1.56 25.92 -12.61
N THR A 171 -0.44 25.37 -12.16
CA THR A 171 0.78 25.18 -12.97
C THR A 171 1.25 23.74 -12.87
N ALA A 172 1.46 23.09 -14.01
CA ALA A 172 2.09 21.79 -14.15
C ALA A 172 3.55 21.93 -14.53
N VAL A 173 4.46 21.31 -13.77
CA VAL A 173 5.91 21.30 -14.07
C VAL A 173 6.32 19.84 -14.36
N GLY A 174 6.64 19.58 -15.61
CA GLY A 174 7.02 18.25 -16.11
C GLY A 174 5.85 17.39 -16.60
N PRO A 175 6.15 16.32 -17.35
CA PRO A 175 5.16 15.57 -18.13
C PRO A 175 4.12 14.85 -17.29
N GLY A 176 4.51 14.28 -16.14
CA GLY A 176 3.55 13.63 -15.25
C GLY A 176 2.56 14.60 -14.63
N ALA A 177 3.03 15.82 -14.27
CA ALA A 177 2.19 16.87 -13.75
C ALA A 177 1.15 17.33 -14.78
N ALA A 178 1.51 17.33 -16.06
CA ALA A 178 0.58 17.63 -17.17
C ALA A 178 -0.56 16.61 -17.24
N VAL A 179 -0.27 15.31 -17.05
CA VAL A 179 -1.30 14.25 -16.98
C VAL A 179 -2.22 14.45 -15.78
N ALA A 180 -1.67 14.80 -14.61
CA ALA A 180 -2.47 15.03 -13.41
C ALA A 180 -3.43 16.21 -13.54
N LEU A 181 -2.98 17.29 -14.19
CA LEU A 181 -3.75 18.53 -14.38
C LEU A 181 -4.45 18.61 -15.75
N ALA A 182 -4.49 17.53 -16.52
CA ALA A 182 -5.32 17.50 -17.71
C ALA A 182 -6.80 17.64 -17.34
N ASP A 183 -7.58 18.29 -18.20
CA ASP A 183 -9.04 18.27 -18.16
C ASP A 183 -9.60 16.97 -18.80
N THR A 184 -10.90 16.83 -18.86
CA THR A 184 -11.55 15.65 -19.47
C THR A 184 -11.28 15.51 -20.97
N GLN A 185 -10.79 16.54 -21.63
CA GLN A 185 -10.42 16.56 -23.05
C GLN A 185 -8.91 16.33 -23.28
N GLY A 186 -8.15 16.19 -22.19
CA GLY A 186 -6.70 15.97 -22.24
C GLY A 186 -5.87 17.25 -22.35
N ARG A 187 -6.46 18.42 -22.15
CA ARG A 187 -5.72 19.69 -22.13
C ARG A 187 -5.32 20.04 -20.71
N VAL A 188 -4.11 20.53 -20.54
CA VAL A 188 -3.62 20.97 -19.24
C VAL A 188 -4.46 22.15 -18.74
N ALA A 189 -5.10 21.99 -17.59
CA ALA A 189 -5.91 23.01 -16.93
C ALA A 189 -5.00 24.03 -16.22
N GLY A 190 -4.41 24.94 -16.99
CA GLY A 190 -3.52 25.98 -16.50
C GLY A 190 -2.20 26.08 -17.27
N ALA A 191 -1.16 26.60 -16.64
CA ALA A 191 0.16 26.75 -17.27
C ALA A 191 0.93 25.42 -17.26
N TYR A 192 1.71 25.19 -18.30
CA TYR A 192 2.67 24.09 -18.36
C TYR A 192 4.10 24.62 -18.45
N GLN A 193 5.00 24.04 -17.66
CA GLN A 193 6.44 24.29 -17.67
C GLN A 193 7.19 22.97 -17.87
N VAL A 194 8.17 22.97 -18.75
CA VAL A 194 9.09 21.85 -18.92
C VAL A 194 9.91 21.72 -17.64
N ARG A 195 10.03 20.50 -17.10
CA ARG A 195 10.86 20.25 -15.92
C ARG A 195 12.32 20.58 -16.22
N PRO A 196 12.93 21.56 -15.54
CA PRO A 196 14.35 21.86 -15.68
C PRO A 196 15.23 20.66 -15.27
N ARG A 197 16.42 20.60 -15.85
CA ARG A 197 17.42 19.58 -15.48
C ARG A 197 18.16 19.93 -14.21
N ALA A 198 18.57 21.21 -14.06
CA ALA A 198 19.27 21.68 -12.88
C ALA A 198 18.28 21.98 -11.73
N PRO A 199 18.60 21.58 -10.48
CA PRO A 199 17.76 21.84 -9.32
C PRO A 199 17.47 23.33 -9.09
N GLY A 200 18.45 24.21 -9.22
CA GLY A 200 18.26 25.66 -9.05
C GLY A 200 17.28 26.27 -10.06
N ASP A 201 17.34 25.86 -11.33
CA ASP A 201 16.34 26.30 -12.32
C ASP A 201 14.94 25.82 -11.98
N LEU A 202 14.81 24.64 -11.33
CA LEU A 202 13.52 24.11 -10.86
C LEU A 202 12.99 24.93 -9.67
N GLU A 203 13.86 25.33 -8.76
CA GLU A 203 13.52 26.23 -7.65
C GLU A 203 12.93 27.54 -8.20
N ASP A 204 13.60 28.19 -9.16
CA ASP A 204 13.13 29.43 -9.79
C ASP A 204 11.76 29.27 -10.46
N VAL A 205 11.56 28.18 -11.21
CA VAL A 205 10.30 27.87 -11.88
C VAL A 205 9.15 27.68 -10.87
N VAL A 206 9.41 26.97 -9.78
CA VAL A 206 8.40 26.74 -8.73
C VAL A 206 8.13 28.02 -7.95
N ALA A 207 9.15 28.78 -7.59
CA ALA A 207 9.00 30.07 -6.93
C ALA A 207 8.15 31.03 -7.77
N GLN A 208 8.42 31.10 -9.07
CA GLN A 208 7.60 31.92 -9.98
C GLN A 208 6.16 31.40 -10.08
N ALA A 209 5.96 30.09 -10.19
CA ALA A 209 4.61 29.50 -10.22
C ALA A 209 3.80 29.82 -8.95
N LEU A 210 4.43 29.80 -7.79
CA LEU A 210 3.81 30.13 -6.50
C LEU A 210 3.34 31.60 -6.41
N THR A 211 3.88 32.52 -7.21
CA THR A 211 3.37 33.90 -7.22
C THR A 211 1.98 34.05 -7.79
N THR A 212 1.56 33.14 -8.68
CA THR A 212 0.31 33.26 -9.44
C THR A 212 -0.64 32.08 -9.30
N SER A 213 -0.12 30.91 -8.90
CA SER A 213 -0.92 29.67 -8.87
C SER A 213 -1.35 29.30 -7.46
N GLY A 214 -2.61 28.89 -7.32
CA GLY A 214 -3.12 28.24 -6.12
C GLY A 214 -2.75 26.76 -6.02
N LEU A 215 -2.48 26.11 -7.20
CA LEU A 215 -2.01 24.72 -7.25
C LEU A 215 -0.78 24.62 -8.15
N VAL A 216 0.30 24.06 -7.62
CA VAL A 216 1.51 23.73 -8.40
C VAL A 216 1.75 22.22 -8.30
N VAL A 217 1.75 21.52 -9.42
CA VAL A 217 2.07 20.09 -9.47
C VAL A 217 3.41 19.92 -10.16
N VAL A 218 4.35 19.25 -9.49
CA VAL A 218 5.73 19.07 -9.95
C VAL A 218 6.05 17.60 -10.10
N ASP A 219 6.41 17.16 -11.31
CA ASP A 219 6.96 15.84 -11.58
C ASP A 219 8.49 15.89 -11.40
N VAL A 220 9.01 15.35 -10.30
CA VAL A 220 10.45 15.33 -10.02
C VAL A 220 11.18 14.12 -10.64
N GLY A 221 10.49 13.26 -11.35
CA GLY A 221 11.04 12.10 -12.05
C GLY A 221 10.65 10.76 -11.43
N SER A 222 11.33 9.70 -11.86
CA SER A 222 10.99 8.34 -11.46
C SER A 222 12.22 7.48 -11.18
N VAL A 223 12.07 6.52 -10.26
CA VAL A 223 13.05 5.45 -9.98
C VAL A 223 12.54 4.16 -10.63
N ARG A 224 13.42 3.43 -11.29
CA ARG A 224 13.12 2.16 -11.93
C ARG A 224 14.00 1.05 -11.37
N ASP A 225 13.40 -0.11 -11.11
CA ASP A 225 14.14 -1.32 -10.82
C ASP A 225 14.71 -1.90 -12.13
N THR A 226 15.84 -2.59 -12.04
CA THR A 226 16.48 -3.27 -13.17
C THR A 226 15.49 -4.15 -13.92
N GLY A 227 15.50 -4.06 -15.24
CA GLY A 227 14.64 -4.85 -16.13
C GLY A 227 13.21 -4.30 -16.30
N ARG A 228 12.87 -3.14 -15.75
CA ARG A 228 11.62 -2.46 -16.10
C ARG A 228 11.84 -1.51 -17.28
N ALA A 229 11.31 -1.88 -18.44
CA ALA A 229 11.41 -1.06 -19.64
C ALA A 229 10.46 0.13 -19.58
N THR A 230 10.90 1.27 -20.12
CA THR A 230 10.06 2.42 -20.41
C THR A 230 10.20 2.73 -21.89
N VAL A 231 9.08 2.70 -22.62
CA VAL A 231 9.07 2.85 -24.07
C VAL A 231 8.32 4.10 -24.49
N ALA A 232 8.83 4.78 -25.51
CA ALA A 232 8.07 5.79 -26.21
C ALA A 232 6.99 5.09 -27.05
N ARG A 233 5.74 5.54 -26.94
CA ARG A 233 4.64 5.11 -27.81
C ARG A 233 4.30 6.27 -28.71
N GLY A 234 4.16 5.99 -30.02
CA GLY A 234 3.60 6.97 -30.96
C GLY A 234 2.15 7.29 -30.57
N ASP A 235 1.73 8.52 -30.80
CA ASP A 235 0.34 8.87 -30.72
C ASP A 235 -0.41 8.12 -31.84
N THR A 236 -1.63 7.64 -31.56
CA THR A 236 -2.49 6.96 -32.54
C THR A 236 -2.81 7.85 -33.75
N ASP A 237 -2.54 9.15 -33.64
CA ASP A 237 -2.72 10.14 -34.70
C ASP A 237 -1.57 10.19 -35.73
N GLY A 238 -0.63 9.23 -35.68
CA GLY A 238 0.35 8.98 -36.76
C GLY A 238 1.53 9.97 -36.83
N GLU A 239 1.72 10.83 -35.85
CA GLU A 239 2.93 11.66 -35.78
C GLU A 239 4.06 10.82 -35.16
N PRO A 240 5.20 10.65 -35.86
CA PRO A 240 6.31 9.89 -35.32
C PRO A 240 6.81 10.51 -34.02
N PRO A 241 7.33 9.72 -33.05
CA PRO A 241 7.90 10.25 -31.83
C PRO A 241 8.91 11.33 -32.20
N VAL A 242 8.71 12.54 -31.69
CA VAL A 242 9.70 13.61 -31.87
C VAL A 242 10.95 13.15 -31.11
N GLU A 243 11.96 12.68 -31.83
CA GLU A 243 13.31 12.53 -31.34
C GLU A 243 13.83 13.94 -31.00
N GLY A 244 13.41 14.46 -29.86
CA GLY A 244 13.73 15.79 -29.37
C GLY A 244 14.78 15.78 -28.28
N GLY A 245 15.97 15.36 -28.61
CA GLY A 245 17.17 15.87 -27.97
C GLY A 245 17.89 16.74 -29.02
N PRO A 246 18.56 17.85 -28.64
CA PRO A 246 19.49 18.47 -29.57
C PRO A 246 20.51 17.40 -29.96
N GLU A 247 20.58 17.18 -31.28
CA GLU A 247 21.61 16.33 -31.91
C GLU A 247 22.97 16.84 -31.42
N GLU A 248 23.58 16.11 -30.48
CA GLU A 248 24.98 16.34 -30.15
C GLU A 248 25.73 16.05 -31.44
N PRO A 249 26.59 16.99 -31.94
CA PRO A 249 27.33 16.75 -33.16
C PRO A 249 28.13 15.47 -32.97
N ALA A 250 27.97 14.54 -33.92
CA ALA A 250 28.66 13.26 -33.89
C ALA A 250 30.13 13.47 -33.58
N PRO A 251 30.72 12.82 -32.55
CA PRO A 251 32.13 12.96 -32.24
C PRO A 251 32.92 12.44 -33.42
N THR A 252 33.63 13.36 -34.10
CA THR A 252 34.64 13.02 -35.10
C THR A 252 35.90 12.52 -34.37
N GLY A 253 35.79 11.31 -33.86
CA GLY A 253 36.87 10.61 -33.19
C GLY A 253 36.66 9.11 -33.34
N GLU A 254 37.71 8.39 -33.65
CA GLU A 254 37.77 6.96 -33.77
C GLU A 254 37.02 6.29 -32.61
N ALA A 255 36.00 5.47 -32.95
CA ALA A 255 35.23 4.73 -31.96
C ALA A 255 36.18 3.83 -31.15
N PRO A 256 36.14 3.85 -29.82
CA PRO A 256 36.91 2.92 -29.02
C PRO A 256 36.44 1.47 -29.35
N ALA A 257 37.41 0.64 -29.73
CA ALA A 257 37.18 -0.75 -30.08
C ALA A 257 36.87 -1.56 -28.79
N GLY A 258 35.61 -1.64 -28.44
CA GLY A 258 35.08 -2.49 -27.37
C GLY A 258 33.56 -2.37 -27.26
N PRO A 259 32.84 -3.42 -26.83
CA PRO A 259 31.41 -3.27 -26.56
C PRO A 259 31.22 -2.23 -25.45
N GLU A 260 30.47 -1.17 -25.77
CA GLU A 260 30.04 -0.19 -24.79
C GLU A 260 29.12 -0.89 -23.78
N VAL A 261 29.64 -1.11 -22.58
CA VAL A 261 28.84 -1.71 -21.49
C VAL A 261 27.94 -0.61 -20.97
N ILE A 262 26.73 -0.52 -21.49
CA ILE A 262 25.68 0.35 -20.94
C ILE A 262 25.29 -0.24 -19.58
N THR A 263 25.84 0.30 -18.51
CA THR A 263 25.45 -0.05 -17.14
C THR A 263 24.21 0.75 -16.76
N GLU A 264 23.10 0.04 -16.47
CA GLU A 264 21.92 0.72 -15.89
C GLU A 264 22.34 1.40 -14.58
N PRO A 265 21.90 2.66 -14.33
CA PRO A 265 22.24 3.36 -13.11
C PRO A 265 21.66 2.61 -11.90
N THR A 266 22.45 2.53 -10.85
CA THR A 266 22.03 1.94 -9.58
C THR A 266 20.85 2.72 -8.99
N ARG A 267 20.08 2.07 -8.10
CA ARG A 267 18.95 2.73 -7.46
C ARG A 267 19.36 4.04 -6.74
N THR A 268 20.47 4.04 -6.03
CA THR A 268 21.01 5.24 -5.35
C THR A 268 21.32 6.37 -6.33
N GLU A 269 21.90 6.07 -7.48
CA GLU A 269 22.18 7.05 -8.53
C GLU A 269 20.91 7.63 -9.16
N GLN A 270 19.80 6.87 -9.18
CA GLN A 270 18.51 7.35 -9.64
C GLN A 270 17.79 8.21 -8.59
N VAL A 271 17.92 7.87 -7.30
CA VAL A 271 17.24 8.57 -6.20
C VAL A 271 17.86 9.92 -5.90
N ARG A 272 19.19 10.05 -6.02
CA ARG A 272 19.90 11.30 -5.71
C ARG A 272 19.36 12.52 -6.47
N PRO A 273 19.22 12.52 -7.82
CA PRO A 273 18.68 13.68 -8.53
C PRO A 273 17.21 13.97 -8.21
N ILE A 274 16.46 12.97 -7.72
CA ILE A 274 15.09 13.18 -7.24
C ILE A 274 15.14 13.92 -5.90
N ASP A 275 16.01 13.51 -4.98
CA ASP A 275 16.20 14.18 -3.69
C ASP A 275 16.62 15.65 -3.88
N GLU A 276 17.57 15.92 -4.79
CA GLU A 276 18.02 17.27 -5.12
C GLU A 276 16.87 18.14 -5.65
N ARG A 277 16.00 17.58 -6.51
CA ARG A 277 14.81 18.31 -7.02
C ARG A 277 13.75 18.50 -5.95
N VAL A 278 13.55 17.52 -5.07
CA VAL A 278 12.65 17.67 -3.91
C VAL A 278 13.15 18.80 -3.02
N GLY A 279 14.46 18.86 -2.73
CA GLY A 279 15.08 19.95 -2.00
C GLY A 279 14.78 21.31 -2.65
N ALA A 280 15.06 21.45 -3.94
CA ALA A 280 14.81 22.70 -4.68
C ALA A 280 13.34 23.16 -4.62
N VAL A 281 12.38 22.23 -4.72
CA VAL A 281 10.95 22.59 -4.57
C VAL A 281 10.64 23.03 -3.14
N LEU A 282 11.22 22.39 -2.13
CA LEU A 282 11.01 22.77 -0.73
C LEU A 282 11.67 24.14 -0.42
N ASP A 283 12.84 24.41 -0.97
CA ASP A 283 13.52 25.71 -0.84
C ASP A 283 12.67 26.83 -1.46
N ALA A 284 12.06 26.61 -2.63
CA ALA A 284 11.12 27.55 -3.26
C ALA A 284 9.87 27.78 -2.39
N VAL A 285 9.36 26.73 -1.72
CA VAL A 285 8.22 26.85 -0.81
C VAL A 285 8.59 27.63 0.45
N GLU A 286 9.78 27.37 1.03
CA GLU A 286 10.25 28.06 2.23
C GLU A 286 10.56 29.56 1.95
N ALA A 287 10.95 29.89 0.73
CA ALA A 287 11.17 31.28 0.29
C ALA A 287 9.87 32.03 -0.05
N SER A 288 8.72 31.33 -0.12
CA SER A 288 7.43 31.95 -0.44
C SER A 288 6.81 32.62 0.78
N ASP A 289 6.21 33.80 0.59
CA ASP A 289 5.43 34.51 1.64
C ASP A 289 4.04 33.92 1.85
N ARG A 290 3.66 32.86 1.09
CA ARG A 290 2.32 32.24 1.14
C ARG A 290 2.27 31.07 2.11
N ASP A 291 1.09 30.80 2.63
CA ASP A 291 0.79 29.57 3.38
C ASP A 291 0.69 28.38 2.40
N VAL A 292 1.75 27.59 2.28
CA VAL A 292 1.83 26.50 1.31
C VAL A 292 1.66 25.14 1.99
N THR A 293 0.67 24.37 1.53
CA THR A 293 0.56 22.95 1.87
C THR A 293 1.33 22.12 0.83
N VAL A 294 2.30 21.35 1.26
CA VAL A 294 3.08 20.45 0.40
C VAL A 294 2.64 19.02 0.57
N LEU A 295 2.38 18.33 -0.53
CA LEU A 295 2.14 16.89 -0.59
C LEU A 295 3.24 16.24 -1.45
N LEU A 296 4.20 15.58 -0.82
CA LEU A 296 5.23 14.78 -1.49
C LEU A 296 4.75 13.33 -1.58
N VAL A 297 4.65 12.79 -2.79
CA VAL A 297 4.09 11.45 -2.98
C VAL A 297 4.73 10.69 -4.14
N SER A 298 5.03 9.42 -3.91
CA SER A 298 5.42 8.48 -4.96
C SER A 298 4.18 7.73 -5.46
N LEU A 299 3.84 7.96 -6.73
CA LEU A 299 2.56 7.60 -7.34
C LEU A 299 2.53 6.20 -7.95
N ALA A 300 3.69 5.60 -8.23
CA ALA A 300 3.78 4.32 -8.94
C ALA A 300 4.92 3.45 -8.41
N ASP A 301 4.92 2.18 -8.83
CA ASP A 301 5.93 1.22 -8.45
C ASP A 301 7.22 1.36 -9.29
N SER A 302 8.37 1.11 -8.69
CA SER A 302 9.66 1.09 -9.40
C SER A 302 9.82 -0.12 -10.31
N GLY A 303 9.14 -1.22 -10.03
CA GLY A 303 9.28 -2.50 -10.71
C GLY A 303 7.96 -3.23 -10.92
N THR A 304 8.04 -4.49 -11.36
CA THR A 304 6.87 -5.36 -11.57
C THR A 304 6.29 -5.89 -10.26
N ARG A 305 7.01 -5.74 -9.15
CA ARG A 305 6.53 -6.09 -7.81
C ARG A 305 6.09 -4.81 -7.11
N ALA A 306 4.81 -4.72 -6.82
CA ALA A 306 4.32 -3.58 -6.08
C ALA A 306 4.86 -3.55 -4.64
N ARG A 307 5.24 -2.36 -4.20
CA ARG A 307 5.72 -2.03 -2.86
C ARG A 307 4.95 -0.82 -2.32
N MET A 308 5.00 -0.61 -1.03
CA MET A 308 4.47 0.63 -0.47
C MET A 308 5.36 1.79 -0.88
N GLN A 309 4.75 2.87 -1.35
CA GLN A 309 5.42 4.05 -1.85
C GLN A 309 5.49 5.14 -0.77
N LEU A 310 6.43 6.08 -0.89
CA LEU A 310 6.60 7.19 0.03
C LEU A 310 5.45 8.20 -0.09
N ALA A 311 4.95 8.68 1.06
CA ALA A 311 4.07 9.84 1.17
C ALA A 311 4.43 10.70 2.36
N ALA A 312 4.42 12.02 2.18
CA ALA A 312 4.62 13.00 3.24
C ALA A 312 3.80 14.25 2.97
N ALA A 313 3.39 14.94 4.03
CA ALA A 313 2.73 16.23 3.93
C ALA A 313 3.30 17.22 4.94
N LEU A 314 3.39 18.49 4.53
CA LEU A 314 3.91 19.64 5.29
C LEU A 314 2.97 20.83 5.10
N GLY A 315 3.03 21.79 6.01
CA GLY A 315 2.27 23.03 5.92
C GLY A 315 0.89 22.96 6.58
N PRO A 316 0.02 23.96 6.37
CA PRO A 316 -1.26 24.08 7.03
C PRO A 316 -2.25 22.96 6.69
N LEU A 317 -3.14 22.64 7.63
CA LEU A 317 -4.24 21.70 7.40
C LEU A 317 -5.35 22.33 6.56
N PRO A 318 -6.17 21.50 5.87
CA PRO A 318 -7.27 22.00 5.05
C PRO A 318 -8.29 22.88 5.79
N ASP A 319 -8.55 22.58 7.05
CA ASP A 319 -9.46 23.35 7.93
C ASP A 319 -8.83 24.62 8.50
N GLY A 320 -7.54 24.81 8.31
CA GLY A 320 -6.77 25.93 8.85
C GLY A 320 -6.48 25.84 10.35
N GLU A 321 -6.88 24.76 11.01
CA GLU A 321 -6.61 24.52 12.43
C GLU A 321 -5.44 23.56 12.62
N GLY A 322 -4.20 24.07 12.56
CA GLY A 322 -2.96 23.28 12.74
C GLY A 322 -2.18 23.06 11.46
N SER A 323 -1.23 22.15 11.53
CA SER A 323 -0.32 21.85 10.41
C SER A 323 0.01 20.37 10.32
N TYR A 324 0.37 19.93 9.12
CA TYR A 324 1.03 18.65 8.90
C TYR A 324 2.44 18.71 9.51
N GLY A 325 2.72 17.82 10.44
CA GLY A 325 4.03 17.70 11.10
C GLY A 325 3.98 16.65 12.19
N ASP A 326 5.11 16.16 12.61
CA ASP A 326 5.33 15.27 13.77
C ASP A 326 4.29 14.15 14.02
N SER A 327 3.65 13.66 12.95
CA SER A 327 2.60 12.66 13.01
C SER A 327 2.72 11.63 11.89
N LEU A 328 1.85 10.64 11.89
CA LEU A 328 1.63 9.78 10.74
C LEU A 328 0.49 10.34 9.88
N LEU A 329 0.57 10.12 8.57
CA LEU A 329 -0.56 10.33 7.67
C LEU A 329 -1.54 9.15 7.78
N GLY A 330 -2.82 9.44 7.70
CA GLY A 330 -3.87 8.42 7.65
C GLY A 330 -5.06 8.90 6.85
N SER A 331 -5.89 7.97 6.40
CA SER A 331 -7.13 8.25 5.69
C SER A 331 -8.26 7.41 6.24
N ARG A 332 -9.49 7.92 6.13
CA ARG A 332 -10.70 7.14 6.46
C ARG A 332 -10.90 5.93 5.54
N SER A 333 -10.29 5.94 4.36
CA SER A 333 -10.37 4.83 3.41
C SER A 333 -9.60 3.60 3.88
N THR A 334 -8.42 3.80 4.50
CA THR A 334 -7.57 2.71 5.01
C THR A 334 -7.82 2.41 6.48
N ARG A 335 -8.20 3.41 7.28
CA ARG A 335 -8.34 3.34 8.75
C ARG A 335 -7.06 2.89 9.47
N GLN A 336 -5.93 2.88 8.79
CA GLN A 336 -4.65 2.45 9.32
C GLN A 336 -3.68 3.63 9.37
N PRO A 337 -3.16 4.02 10.55
CA PRO A 337 -2.13 5.03 10.67
C PRO A 337 -0.90 4.70 9.80
N GLY A 338 -0.38 5.68 9.10
CA GLY A 338 0.78 5.51 8.23
C GLY A 338 0.47 4.89 6.85
N MET A 339 -0.80 4.64 6.51
CA MET A 339 -1.18 4.02 5.23
C MET A 339 -2.23 4.83 4.49
N LEU A 340 -1.97 5.07 3.21
CA LEU A 340 -2.86 5.73 2.24
C LEU A 340 -3.07 4.83 1.02
N GLN A 341 -4.11 5.12 0.26
CA GLN A 341 -4.30 4.61 -1.10
C GLN A 341 -4.04 5.72 -2.12
N ALA A 342 -3.67 5.37 -3.36
CA ALA A 342 -3.52 6.35 -4.43
C ALA A 342 -4.81 7.17 -4.65
N THR A 343 -5.97 6.58 -4.42
CA THR A 343 -7.28 7.24 -4.53
C THR A 343 -7.53 8.30 -3.44
N ASP A 344 -6.72 8.35 -2.37
CA ASP A 344 -6.84 9.37 -1.32
C ASP A 344 -6.17 10.70 -1.70
N LEU A 345 -5.31 10.69 -2.72
CA LEU A 345 -4.46 11.84 -3.06
C LEU A 345 -5.28 12.99 -3.65
N THR A 346 -6.15 12.74 -4.60
CA THR A 346 -6.99 13.77 -5.21
C THR A 346 -7.94 14.42 -4.21
N PRO A 347 -8.68 13.65 -3.36
CA PRO A 347 -9.43 14.25 -2.26
C PRO A 347 -8.56 15.08 -1.30
N THR A 348 -7.29 14.70 -1.07
CA THR A 348 -6.36 15.46 -0.24
C THR A 348 -6.01 16.80 -0.87
N VAL A 349 -5.68 16.81 -2.16
CA VAL A 349 -5.39 18.04 -2.92
C VAL A 349 -6.59 18.98 -2.93
N LEU A 350 -7.78 18.45 -3.25
CA LEU A 350 -9.01 19.24 -3.28
C LEU A 350 -9.37 19.79 -1.88
N ALA A 351 -9.18 19.00 -0.84
CA ALA A 351 -9.40 19.46 0.53
C ALA A 351 -8.41 20.57 0.93
N ALA A 352 -7.13 20.44 0.58
CA ALA A 352 -6.11 21.46 0.86
C ALA A 352 -6.39 22.78 0.12
N LEU A 353 -7.00 22.71 -1.07
CA LEU A 353 -7.48 23.88 -1.83
C LEU A 353 -8.82 24.45 -1.31
N GLY A 354 -9.44 23.84 -0.29
CA GLY A 354 -10.77 24.24 0.18
C GLY A 354 -11.91 23.83 -0.75
N LEU A 355 -11.66 22.95 -1.71
CA LEU A 355 -12.60 22.47 -2.72
C LEU A 355 -13.29 21.15 -2.32
N THR A 356 -13.44 20.90 -1.03
CA THR A 356 -14.15 19.71 -0.55
C THR A 356 -15.58 19.71 -1.03
N GLY A 357 -15.97 18.70 -1.82
CA GLY A 357 -17.31 18.58 -2.41
C GLY A 357 -17.49 19.29 -3.75
N ALA A 358 -16.46 19.91 -4.34
CA ALA A 358 -16.52 20.50 -5.68
C ALA A 358 -16.56 19.43 -6.78
N ALA A 359 -15.96 18.28 -6.56
CA ALA A 359 -16.04 17.15 -7.48
C ALA A 359 -17.48 16.57 -7.53
N PRO A 360 -17.92 16.02 -8.69
CA PRO A 360 -19.22 15.37 -8.81
C PRO A 360 -19.42 14.27 -7.78
N GLY A 361 -20.64 14.16 -7.23
CA GLY A 361 -20.95 13.17 -6.19
C GLY A 361 -20.67 11.74 -6.65
N GLY A 362 -19.86 11.00 -5.90
CA GLY A 362 -19.46 9.62 -6.20
C GLY A 362 -18.27 9.47 -7.15
N ALA A 363 -17.72 10.55 -7.71
CA ALA A 363 -16.55 10.48 -8.58
C ALA A 363 -15.26 10.17 -7.81
N LEU A 364 -15.14 10.63 -6.56
CA LEU A 364 -14.00 10.35 -5.69
C LEU A 364 -14.24 9.10 -4.84
N VAL A 365 -13.32 8.17 -4.89
CA VAL A 365 -13.40 6.89 -4.16
C VAL A 365 -12.72 6.99 -2.79
N GLY A 366 -11.66 7.79 -2.68
CA GLY A 366 -10.85 7.96 -1.49
C GLY A 366 -11.39 9.00 -0.50
N ALA A 367 -10.60 9.26 0.53
CA ALA A 367 -10.84 10.29 1.53
C ALA A 367 -9.54 11.09 1.79
N PRO A 368 -9.61 12.37 2.20
CA PRO A 368 -8.42 13.17 2.45
C PRO A 368 -7.47 12.53 3.46
N ALA A 369 -6.17 12.64 3.18
CA ALA A 369 -5.11 12.26 4.09
C ALA A 369 -4.97 13.36 5.15
N LEU A 370 -5.02 12.98 6.41
CA LEU A 370 -4.92 13.88 7.56
C LEU A 370 -3.88 13.34 8.55
N PRO A 371 -3.33 14.20 9.41
CA PRO A 371 -2.52 13.76 10.53
C PRO A 371 -3.33 12.83 11.44
N VAL A 372 -2.73 11.71 11.78
CA VAL A 372 -3.30 10.77 12.75
C VAL A 372 -2.31 10.56 13.89
N SER A 373 -2.81 10.17 15.05
CA SER A 373 -1.98 9.93 16.23
C SER A 373 -0.86 8.92 15.91
N GLY A 374 0.37 9.32 16.18
CA GLY A 374 1.59 8.54 16.03
C GLY A 374 2.60 8.94 17.08
N SER A 375 3.78 8.37 17.04
CA SER A 375 4.88 8.81 17.90
C SER A 375 5.38 10.18 17.47
N GLY A 376 5.59 11.11 18.42
CA GLY A 376 6.32 12.35 18.19
C GLY A 376 7.80 12.15 17.82
N ASP A 377 8.37 10.95 18.09
CA ASP A 377 9.73 10.61 17.69
C ASP A 377 9.80 10.27 16.19
N PRO A 378 10.55 11.06 15.39
CA PRO A 378 10.70 10.84 13.95
C PRO A 378 11.25 9.44 13.60
N ASN A 379 12.15 8.89 14.43
CA ASN A 379 12.72 7.57 14.17
C ASN A 379 11.67 6.47 14.33
N GLN A 380 10.75 6.63 15.30
CA GLN A 380 9.64 5.68 15.46
C GLN A 380 8.63 5.81 14.32
N ARG A 381 8.36 7.03 13.84
CA ARG A 381 7.48 7.23 12.67
C ARG A 381 8.08 6.57 11.43
N LEU A 382 9.36 6.81 11.15
CA LEU A 382 10.07 6.17 10.03
C LEU A 382 10.09 4.65 10.16
N THR A 383 10.37 4.12 11.36
CA THR A 383 10.32 2.68 11.62
C THR A 383 8.92 2.10 11.35
N THR A 384 7.86 2.84 11.69
CA THR A 384 6.48 2.39 11.47
C THR A 384 6.17 2.27 9.98
N VAL A 385 6.52 3.26 9.17
CA VAL A 385 6.27 3.21 7.71
C VAL A 385 7.12 2.15 7.00
N LEU A 386 8.36 1.95 7.44
CA LEU A 386 9.21 0.86 6.97
C LEU A 386 8.65 -0.52 7.33
N ASP A 387 8.09 -0.68 8.53
CA ASP A 387 7.46 -1.92 8.97
C ASP A 387 6.19 -2.24 8.18
N ILE A 388 5.39 -1.22 7.84
CA ILE A 388 4.21 -1.38 6.96
C ILE A 388 4.63 -1.90 5.58
N ASP A 389 5.69 -1.34 4.99
CA ASP A 389 6.19 -1.82 3.70
C ASP A 389 6.73 -3.24 3.79
N GLN A 390 7.53 -3.55 4.81
CA GLN A 390 8.08 -4.89 5.04
C GLN A 390 6.96 -5.93 5.23
N HIS A 391 5.92 -5.59 6.01
CA HIS A 391 4.74 -6.43 6.19
C HIS A 391 4.02 -6.67 4.86
N SER A 392 3.71 -5.59 4.11
CA SER A 392 3.06 -5.68 2.80
C SER A 392 3.85 -6.55 1.83
N ALA A 393 5.18 -6.37 1.76
CA ALA A 393 6.06 -7.16 0.91
C ALA A 393 6.09 -8.65 1.30
N ALA A 394 6.02 -8.96 2.60
CA ALA A 394 6.01 -10.33 3.12
C ALA A 394 4.67 -11.04 2.87
N VAL A 395 3.53 -10.35 3.02
CA VAL A 395 2.17 -10.92 2.82
C VAL A 395 1.92 -11.29 1.36
N ARG A 396 2.36 -10.46 0.42
CA ARG A 396 2.04 -10.60 -1.01
C ARG A 396 2.34 -11.99 -1.60
N PRO A 397 3.54 -12.58 -1.46
CA PRO A 397 3.84 -13.90 -2.01
C PRO A 397 3.15 -15.04 -1.25
N ILE A 398 2.70 -14.80 -0.02
CA ILE A 398 2.05 -15.80 0.85
C ILE A 398 0.57 -15.93 0.52
N THR A 399 -0.11 -14.83 0.20
CA THR A 399 -1.55 -14.79 -0.05
C THR A 399 -2.03 -15.81 -1.09
N PRO A 400 -1.50 -15.90 -2.32
CA PRO A 400 -1.95 -16.90 -3.28
C PRO A 400 -1.66 -18.33 -2.82
N ARG A 401 -0.52 -18.57 -2.17
CA ARG A 401 -0.18 -19.89 -1.60
C ARG A 401 -1.15 -20.29 -0.49
N PHE A 402 -1.55 -19.36 0.36
CA PHE A 402 -2.53 -19.59 1.41
C PHE A 402 -3.88 -20.04 0.82
N PHE A 403 -4.42 -19.34 -0.17
CA PHE A 403 -5.68 -19.73 -0.80
C PHE A 403 -5.58 -21.06 -1.53
N THR A 404 -4.47 -21.34 -2.22
CA THR A 404 -4.22 -22.63 -2.85
C THR A 404 -4.22 -23.76 -1.82
N LEU A 405 -3.52 -23.58 -0.69
CA LEU A 405 -3.49 -24.56 0.40
C LEU A 405 -4.86 -24.73 1.06
N LEU A 406 -5.61 -23.64 1.24
CA LEU A 406 -6.97 -23.68 1.79
C LEU A 406 -7.91 -24.49 0.90
N ILE A 407 -7.88 -24.24 -0.42
CA ILE A 407 -8.68 -25.01 -1.38
C ILE A 407 -8.26 -26.48 -1.37
N ALA A 408 -6.96 -26.77 -1.44
CA ALA A 408 -6.44 -28.13 -1.39
C ALA A 408 -6.84 -28.87 -0.10
N ALA A 409 -6.74 -28.21 1.06
CA ALA A 409 -7.12 -28.77 2.34
C ALA A 409 -8.63 -29.11 2.38
N ASN A 410 -9.48 -28.23 1.84
CA ASN A 410 -10.93 -28.51 1.72
C ASN A 410 -11.20 -29.67 0.77
N LEU A 411 -10.56 -29.73 -0.40
CA LEU A 411 -10.71 -30.84 -1.34
C LEU A 411 -10.28 -32.18 -0.73
N VAL A 412 -9.14 -32.20 -0.03
CA VAL A 412 -8.67 -33.38 0.70
C VAL A 412 -9.66 -33.78 1.79
N LEU A 413 -10.20 -32.80 2.54
CA LEU A 413 -11.24 -33.07 3.55
C LEU A 413 -12.48 -33.70 2.93
N TYR A 414 -13.02 -33.15 1.84
CA TYR A 414 -14.17 -33.72 1.13
C TYR A 414 -13.87 -35.12 0.61
N LEU A 415 -12.69 -35.34 0.05
CA LEU A 415 -12.24 -36.66 -0.39
C LEU A 415 -12.18 -37.64 0.80
N MET A 416 -11.58 -37.24 1.91
CA MET A 416 -11.51 -38.09 3.11
C MET A 416 -12.90 -38.44 3.66
N VAL A 417 -13.83 -37.48 3.70
CA VAL A 417 -15.20 -37.71 4.12
C VAL A 417 -15.90 -38.69 3.17
N THR A 418 -15.82 -38.47 1.86
CA THR A 418 -16.44 -39.31 0.84
C THR A 418 -15.88 -40.74 0.87
N LEU A 419 -14.57 -40.90 0.96
CA LEU A 419 -13.92 -42.21 1.02
C LEU A 419 -14.11 -42.90 2.39
N GLY A 420 -14.05 -42.13 3.47
CA GLY A 420 -14.24 -42.64 4.84
C GLY A 420 -15.65 -43.14 5.13
N LEU A 421 -16.66 -42.55 4.50
CA LEU A 421 -18.05 -43.00 4.60
C LEU A 421 -18.36 -44.18 3.67
N ASN A 422 -17.51 -44.43 2.67
CA ASN A 422 -17.72 -45.48 1.69
C ASN A 422 -16.85 -46.73 2.00
N GLY A 423 -17.42 -47.70 2.75
CA GLY A 423 -16.71 -48.87 3.24
C GLY A 423 -16.05 -49.73 2.13
N ARG A 424 -16.56 -49.65 0.88
CA ARG A 424 -15.94 -50.34 -0.28
C ARG A 424 -14.61 -49.75 -0.67
N PHE A 425 -14.43 -48.44 -0.50
CA PHE A 425 -13.15 -47.75 -0.78
C PHE A 425 -12.08 -48.03 0.28
N LEU A 426 -12.48 -48.12 1.56
CA LEU A 426 -11.54 -48.45 2.64
C LEU A 426 -10.92 -49.85 2.45
N THR A 427 -11.73 -50.83 1.98
CA THR A 427 -11.23 -52.16 1.67
C THR A 427 -10.37 -52.21 0.40
N ALA A 428 -10.68 -51.40 -0.61
CA ALA A 428 -9.86 -51.29 -1.81
C ALA A 428 -8.51 -50.55 -1.52
N ALA A 429 -8.54 -49.47 -0.75
CA ALA A 429 -7.36 -48.72 -0.35
C ALA A 429 -6.41 -49.58 0.53
N SER A 430 -6.92 -50.39 1.43
CA SER A 430 -6.11 -51.32 2.21
C SER A 430 -5.41 -52.38 1.37
N ARG A 431 -6.06 -52.85 0.28
CA ARG A 431 -5.48 -53.80 -0.68
C ARG A 431 -4.40 -53.15 -1.53
N LEU A 432 -4.59 -51.88 -1.96
CA LEU A 432 -3.64 -51.13 -2.76
C LEU A 432 -2.41 -50.72 -1.94
N ALA A 433 -2.59 -50.26 -0.68
CA ALA A 433 -1.53 -49.94 0.25
C ALA A 433 -0.67 -51.17 0.60
N GLY A 434 -1.22 -52.38 0.51
CA GLY A 434 -0.48 -53.62 0.65
C GLY A 434 0.53 -53.89 -0.48
N ARG A 435 0.32 -53.32 -1.69
CA ARG A 435 1.19 -53.50 -2.86
C ARG A 435 2.37 -52.53 -2.92
N MET A 436 2.30 -51.35 -2.26
CA MET A 436 3.37 -50.32 -2.29
C MET A 436 4.27 -50.40 -1.05
N ARG A 437 5.57 -50.73 -1.22
CA ARG A 437 6.55 -50.96 -0.13
C ARG A 437 6.77 -49.73 0.78
N TRP A 438 6.63 -48.52 0.27
CA TRP A 438 6.81 -47.28 1.05
C TRP A 438 5.58 -46.91 1.88
N LEU A 439 4.38 -47.43 1.52
CA LEU A 439 3.14 -47.25 2.28
C LEU A 439 2.98 -48.27 3.43
N ARG A 440 3.92 -49.21 3.62
CA ARG A 440 3.87 -50.18 4.73
C ARG A 440 3.95 -49.52 6.11
N TRP A 441 4.62 -48.36 6.21
CA TRP A 441 4.62 -47.54 7.42
C TRP A 441 3.22 -46.99 7.72
N LEU A 442 2.51 -46.48 6.71
CA LEU A 442 1.13 -46.00 6.81
C LEU A 442 0.19 -47.13 7.26
N ARG A 443 0.41 -48.37 6.79
CA ARG A 443 -0.39 -49.55 7.16
C ARG A 443 -0.29 -49.94 8.64
N ARG A 444 0.86 -49.67 9.29
CA ARG A 444 1.02 -49.90 10.73
C ARG A 444 0.17 -48.91 11.56
N HIS A 445 -0.10 -47.74 11.04
CA HIS A 445 -0.92 -46.72 11.70
C HIS A 445 -2.38 -46.73 11.23
N THR A 446 -2.67 -47.12 9.98
CA THR A 446 -4.04 -47.21 9.44
C THR A 446 -4.73 -48.57 9.71
N GLY A 447 -3.95 -49.62 9.97
CA GLY A 447 -4.50 -50.93 10.38
C GLY A 447 -5.32 -50.88 11.66
N ALA A 448 -5.00 -49.97 12.57
CA ALA A 448 -5.78 -49.70 13.76
C ALA A 448 -7.07 -48.93 13.46
N LEU A 449 -7.08 -48.08 12.43
CA LEU A 449 -8.23 -47.25 12.03
C LEU A 449 -9.32 -48.06 11.30
N THR A 450 -8.97 -49.16 10.63
CA THR A 450 -9.91 -50.01 9.90
C THR A 450 -10.68 -50.99 10.82
N SER A 451 -10.20 -51.20 12.04
CA SER A 451 -10.82 -52.11 13.00
C SER A 451 -11.99 -51.48 13.77
N HIS A 452 -12.08 -50.14 13.84
CA HIS A 452 -13.14 -49.47 14.61
C HIS A 452 -13.68 -48.25 13.81
N PRO A 453 -14.92 -48.27 13.35
CA PRO A 453 -15.57 -47.18 12.60
C PRO A 453 -15.59 -45.85 13.39
N THR A 454 -15.58 -45.93 14.72
CA THR A 454 -15.49 -44.76 15.62
C THR A 454 -14.18 -43.98 15.48
N ASP A 455 -13.06 -44.64 15.16
CA ASP A 455 -11.77 -43.99 15.02
C ASP A 455 -11.67 -43.16 13.72
N VAL A 456 -12.32 -43.66 12.65
CA VAL A 456 -12.45 -42.91 11.38
C VAL A 456 -13.23 -41.61 11.61
N LEU A 457 -14.35 -41.67 12.35
CA LEU A 457 -15.13 -40.49 12.68
C LEU A 457 -14.35 -39.47 13.54
N HIS A 458 -13.52 -39.94 14.47
CA HIS A 458 -12.67 -39.06 15.29
C HIS A 458 -11.61 -38.35 14.42
N VAL A 459 -10.97 -39.06 13.49
CA VAL A 459 -10.00 -38.48 12.56
C VAL A 459 -10.66 -37.47 11.63
N LEU A 460 -11.81 -37.81 11.03
CA LEU A 460 -12.53 -36.88 10.17
C LEU A 460 -12.99 -35.64 10.92
N ARG A 461 -13.43 -35.80 12.16
CA ARG A 461 -13.84 -34.70 13.03
C ARG A 461 -12.64 -33.79 13.36
N ALA A 462 -11.50 -34.36 13.72
CA ALA A 462 -10.29 -33.61 14.00
C ALA A 462 -9.77 -32.87 12.75
N ALA A 463 -9.78 -33.53 11.59
CA ALA A 463 -9.41 -32.92 10.32
C ALA A 463 -10.36 -31.76 9.94
N GLY A 464 -11.66 -31.96 10.10
CA GLY A 464 -12.66 -30.92 9.84
C GLY A 464 -12.49 -29.70 10.74
N VAL A 465 -12.24 -29.90 12.04
CA VAL A 465 -11.94 -28.82 12.99
C VAL A 465 -10.66 -28.09 12.59
N ALA A 466 -9.59 -28.82 12.23
CA ALA A 466 -8.32 -28.22 11.84
C ALA A 466 -8.46 -27.34 10.59
N VAL A 467 -9.14 -27.85 9.55
CA VAL A 467 -9.38 -27.08 8.31
C VAL A 467 -10.28 -25.88 8.57
N ALA A 468 -11.35 -26.03 9.36
CA ALA A 468 -12.24 -24.92 9.71
C ALA A 468 -11.56 -23.86 10.57
N SER A 469 -10.52 -24.22 11.34
CA SER A 469 -9.73 -23.28 12.16
C SER A 469 -8.69 -22.50 11.37
N LEU A 470 -8.36 -22.91 10.14
CA LEU A 470 -7.27 -22.32 9.34
C LEU A 470 -7.46 -20.81 9.08
N PRO A 471 -8.65 -20.31 8.69
CA PRO A 471 -8.86 -18.88 8.50
C PRO A 471 -8.65 -18.06 9.77
N VAL A 472 -9.23 -18.45 10.90
CA VAL A 472 -9.06 -17.72 12.15
C VAL A 472 -7.64 -17.85 12.72
N ALA A 473 -6.97 -18.98 12.51
CA ALA A 473 -5.58 -19.17 12.89
C ALA A 473 -4.63 -18.26 12.10
N SER A 474 -4.90 -18.05 10.80
CA SER A 474 -4.13 -17.12 9.99
C SER A 474 -4.33 -15.66 10.44
N PHE A 475 -5.51 -15.30 10.88
CA PHE A 475 -5.78 -13.99 11.46
C PHE A 475 -5.04 -13.79 12.79
N LEU A 476 -5.11 -14.77 13.68
CA LEU A 476 -4.41 -14.76 14.97
C LEU A 476 -2.87 -14.76 14.83
N ALA A 477 -2.34 -15.29 13.72
CA ALA A 477 -0.91 -15.23 13.46
C ALA A 477 -0.38 -13.78 13.37
N ASN A 478 -1.22 -12.82 12.94
CA ASN A 478 -0.87 -11.40 12.85
C ASN A 478 -0.69 -10.71 14.21
N LEU A 479 -1.03 -11.35 15.32
CA LEU A 479 -0.68 -10.87 16.67
C LEU A 479 0.83 -10.87 16.94
N SER A 480 1.62 -11.51 16.10
CA SER A 480 3.08 -11.55 16.18
C SER A 480 3.70 -10.98 14.91
N PRO A 481 4.79 -10.21 15.01
CA PRO A 481 5.46 -9.59 13.85
C PRO A 481 6.26 -10.62 13.05
N TRP A 482 5.61 -11.63 12.50
CA TRP A 482 6.20 -12.73 11.74
C TRP A 482 6.97 -12.28 10.49
N TRP A 483 6.59 -11.12 9.92
CA TRP A 483 7.23 -10.54 8.73
C TRP A 483 8.66 -10.05 9.00
N ARG A 484 9.02 -9.81 10.27
CA ARG A 484 10.38 -9.41 10.68
C ARG A 484 11.33 -10.62 10.82
N ALA A 485 10.82 -11.84 10.73
CA ALA A 485 11.64 -13.04 10.80
C ALA A 485 12.53 -13.20 9.56
N PRO A 486 13.72 -13.83 9.67
CA PRO A 486 14.61 -14.09 8.53
C PRO A 486 13.93 -14.88 7.40
N SER A 487 12.92 -15.69 7.74
CA SER A 487 12.11 -16.44 6.78
C SER A 487 10.62 -16.28 7.11
N PRO A 488 9.96 -15.19 6.64
CA PRO A 488 8.58 -14.86 7.00
C PRO A 488 7.58 -15.98 6.69
N GLY A 489 7.76 -16.68 5.56
CA GLY A 489 6.86 -17.78 5.17
C GLY A 489 6.84 -18.95 6.16
N TRP A 490 8.00 -19.33 6.73
CA TRP A 490 8.06 -20.37 7.74
C TRP A 490 7.57 -19.87 9.11
N ALA A 491 7.81 -18.62 9.45
CA ALA A 491 7.34 -18.02 10.68
C ALA A 491 5.81 -18.00 10.75
N ILE A 492 5.13 -17.49 9.72
CA ILE A 492 3.67 -17.50 9.65
C ILE A 492 3.11 -18.92 9.61
N ALA A 493 3.72 -19.83 8.84
CA ALA A 493 3.28 -21.22 8.79
C ALA A 493 3.33 -21.88 10.18
N GLY A 494 4.41 -21.68 10.94
CA GLY A 494 4.56 -22.16 12.30
C GLY A 494 3.50 -21.59 13.25
N LEU A 495 3.23 -20.29 13.18
CA LEU A 495 2.19 -19.63 13.98
C LEU A 495 0.78 -20.13 13.63
N VAL A 496 0.47 -20.29 12.35
CA VAL A 496 -0.82 -20.84 11.90
C VAL A 496 -1.00 -22.27 12.43
N VAL A 497 0.03 -23.13 12.32
CA VAL A 497 -0.03 -24.50 12.87
C VAL A 497 -0.22 -24.48 14.38
N LEU A 498 0.47 -23.57 15.09
CA LEU A 498 0.33 -23.40 16.54
C LEU A 498 -1.14 -23.05 16.91
N TRP A 499 -1.72 -22.06 16.23
CA TRP A 499 -3.09 -21.63 16.49
C TRP A 499 -4.13 -22.69 16.09
N ILE A 500 -3.95 -23.39 14.96
CA ILE A 500 -4.78 -24.54 14.61
C ILE A 500 -4.72 -25.59 15.71
N GLY A 501 -3.53 -25.91 16.21
CA GLY A 501 -3.34 -26.85 17.32
C GLY A 501 -4.07 -26.43 18.59
N ALA A 502 -3.96 -25.15 18.97
CA ALA A 502 -4.61 -24.58 20.15
C ALA A 502 -6.16 -24.65 20.03
N ILE A 503 -6.73 -24.17 18.89
CA ILE A 503 -8.17 -24.15 18.64
C ILE A 503 -8.71 -25.59 18.56
N SER A 504 -8.01 -26.49 17.84
CA SER A 504 -8.39 -27.89 17.73
C SER A 504 -8.38 -28.61 19.08
N THR A 505 -7.37 -28.35 19.90
CA THR A 505 -7.28 -28.91 21.26
C THR A 505 -8.45 -28.43 22.10
N LEU A 506 -8.79 -27.15 22.07
CA LEU A 506 -9.93 -26.58 22.77
C LEU A 506 -11.25 -27.20 22.29
N ALA A 507 -11.44 -27.30 20.97
CA ALA A 507 -12.65 -27.83 20.36
C ALA A 507 -12.88 -29.34 20.63
N LEU A 508 -11.78 -30.09 20.78
CA LEU A 508 -11.81 -31.53 21.02
C LEU A 508 -11.70 -31.92 22.51
N LEU A 509 -11.72 -30.95 23.44
CA LEU A 509 -11.81 -31.25 24.87
C LEU A 509 -13.07 -32.06 25.18
N PRO A 510 -13.05 -32.97 26.22
CA PRO A 510 -14.18 -33.81 26.58
C PRO A 510 -15.50 -33.05 26.74
N ARG A 511 -15.44 -31.84 27.25
CA ARG A 511 -16.58 -30.94 27.46
C ARG A 511 -17.30 -30.57 26.15
N TRP A 512 -16.57 -30.38 25.06
CA TRP A 512 -17.09 -29.91 23.78
C TRP A 512 -17.24 -31.01 22.73
N ARG A 513 -16.49 -32.10 22.87
CA ARG A 513 -16.53 -33.20 21.90
C ARG A 513 -17.81 -34.06 22.00
N HIS A 514 -18.50 -34.10 23.16
CA HIS A 514 -19.69 -34.91 23.34
C HIS A 514 -20.92 -34.38 22.59
N PRO A 515 -21.24 -33.07 22.62
CA PRO A 515 -22.32 -32.54 21.78
C PRO A 515 -21.93 -32.61 20.30
N LEU A 516 -22.91 -32.97 19.45
CA LEU A 516 -22.70 -33.12 18.00
C LEU A 516 -22.09 -31.83 17.37
N LEU A 517 -22.60 -30.67 17.76
CA LEU A 517 -22.18 -29.34 17.28
C LEU A 517 -21.10 -28.66 18.14
N GLY A 518 -20.64 -29.30 19.22
CA GLY A 518 -19.73 -28.72 20.17
C GLY A 518 -18.42 -28.18 19.54
N PRO A 519 -17.65 -28.96 18.77
CA PRO A 519 -16.44 -28.46 18.12
C PRO A 519 -16.68 -27.34 17.11
N MET A 520 -17.80 -27.42 16.38
CA MET A 520 -18.20 -26.35 15.45
C MET A 520 -18.52 -25.06 16.21
N ALA A 521 -19.21 -25.16 17.35
CA ALA A 521 -19.52 -24.01 18.20
C ALA A 521 -18.24 -23.35 18.75
N VAL A 522 -17.21 -24.13 19.09
CA VAL A 522 -15.91 -23.59 19.54
C VAL A 522 -15.21 -22.82 18.41
N VAL A 523 -15.11 -23.39 17.21
CA VAL A 523 -14.48 -22.72 16.07
C VAL A 523 -15.26 -21.45 15.69
N ALA A 524 -16.59 -21.55 15.56
CA ALA A 524 -17.44 -20.40 15.24
C ALA A 524 -17.37 -19.32 16.34
N GLY A 525 -17.40 -19.72 17.61
CA GLY A 525 -17.28 -18.80 18.74
C GLY A 525 -15.92 -18.09 18.78
N THR A 526 -14.83 -18.83 18.51
CA THR A 526 -13.48 -18.22 18.41
C THR A 526 -13.42 -17.22 17.24
N THR A 527 -13.98 -17.57 16.09
CA THR A 527 -14.02 -16.68 14.93
C THR A 527 -14.84 -15.42 15.24
N ALA A 528 -16.03 -15.59 15.82
CA ALA A 528 -16.88 -14.46 16.21
C ALA A 528 -16.20 -13.55 17.25
N MET A 529 -15.52 -14.14 18.23
CA MET A 529 -14.76 -13.39 19.24
C MET A 529 -13.62 -12.59 18.62
N VAL A 530 -12.85 -13.20 17.71
CA VAL A 530 -11.74 -12.52 17.03
C VAL A 530 -12.27 -11.33 16.21
N ILE A 531 -13.33 -11.52 15.43
CA ILE A 531 -13.96 -10.45 14.64
C ILE A 531 -14.50 -9.35 15.56
N ALA A 532 -15.17 -9.71 16.66
CA ALA A 532 -15.69 -8.72 17.61
C ALA A 532 -14.58 -7.90 18.26
N VAL A 533 -13.49 -8.53 18.67
CA VAL A 533 -12.32 -7.84 19.24
C VAL A 533 -11.69 -6.92 18.19
N ASP A 534 -11.53 -7.38 16.95
CA ASP A 534 -10.99 -6.58 15.86
C ASP A 534 -11.83 -5.32 15.60
N ILE A 535 -13.15 -5.46 15.51
CA ILE A 535 -14.07 -4.32 15.35
C ILE A 535 -13.99 -3.35 16.54
N LEU A 536 -13.98 -3.87 17.77
CA LEU A 536 -13.95 -3.06 18.99
C LEU A 536 -12.61 -2.33 19.20
N THR A 537 -11.51 -2.90 18.69
CA THR A 537 -10.18 -2.27 18.73
C THR A 537 -9.92 -1.35 17.54
N GLY A 538 -10.87 -1.17 16.64
CA GLY A 538 -10.79 -0.29 15.47
C GLY A 538 -10.10 -0.92 14.27
N ALA A 539 -10.16 -2.24 14.14
CA ALA A 539 -9.57 -3.01 13.03
C ALA A 539 -8.05 -2.70 12.84
N ARG A 540 -7.28 -2.77 13.94
CA ARG A 540 -5.85 -2.46 14.00
C ARG A 540 -4.98 -3.67 13.67
#